data_1636377058a102ebeaa33ecef1357c4e
#
_entry.id   1636377058a102ebeaa33ecef1357c4e
#
_cell.length_a   1.000
_cell.length_b   1.000
_cell.length_c   1.000
_cell.angle_alpha   90.00
_cell.angle_beta   90.00
_cell.angle_gamma   90.00
#
_symmetry.space_group_name_H-M   'P 1'
#
loop_
_entity.id
_entity.type
_entity.pdbx_description
1 polymer ?
#
loop_
_entity_poly.entity_id
_entity_poly.type
_entity_poly.pdbx_seq_one_letter_code
_entity_poly.pdbx_strand_id
1 'polypeptide(L)'
;MKQQFTAKHPWTILAAGAAIQVLTGIPAAWGVFQQPVMDEYGLSEQGAGYAFGILIAAFGVGCVLGGFLQDSRGPRCAALWGTALLCGGFFAAAMLPGGSAGSFFLAFSIPAGLGTAFLYPSIQSCAQKWYAGHKGLATGVIGGAVGLSGAFLTVFVRTAVSGFGIVQGIRGAFWALGAITLPVCLAGSLLLQDPPQDAEKQRQNDKNTIDLSPWQMLKTKQYWLCAGAVCFSTPAVLLFSPIILKLGVERGLDESAALWSVVLGSVGSAAGRLLMPMLSDKIGRRPTDLLLFAVSLGLSAGFAFAQGWWVIACYAGLTFCYSGLAAVLPALSTDLFGLPHAGVNYGFLALGQSVGSLAFPFAANLWGLEAGRHWLAVGGAAVGFAAMWILKPAGQTPRRQDTGA
;
A
#
# COMPACT_ATOMS: atom_id res chain seq x y z
N MET A 1 -7.44 29.66 23.70
CA MET A 1 -6.35 28.81 24.22
C MET A 1 -6.08 27.69 23.24
N LYS A 2 -5.14 27.86 22.29
CA LYS A 2 -4.68 26.79 21.39
C LYS A 2 -3.43 26.19 22.03
N GLN A 3 -3.56 25.19 22.89
CA GLN A 3 -2.44 24.31 23.18
C GLN A 3 -2.14 23.52 21.92
N GLN A 4 -1.18 24.01 21.16
CA GLN A 4 -0.57 23.27 20.06
C GLN A 4 0.22 22.13 20.70
N PHE A 5 -0.26 20.89 20.54
CA PHE A 5 0.56 19.70 20.64
C PHE A 5 1.60 19.80 19.51
N THR A 6 2.71 20.45 19.77
CA THR A 6 3.80 20.61 18.81
C THR A 6 4.72 19.40 18.95
N ALA A 7 4.85 18.62 17.89
CA ALA A 7 5.92 17.62 17.81
C ALA A 7 7.25 18.36 17.90
N LYS A 8 7.95 18.22 19.04
CA LYS A 8 9.23 18.91 19.30
C LYS A 8 10.41 18.27 18.56
N HIS A 9 10.27 17.04 18.11
CA HIS A 9 11.37 16.26 17.50
C HIS A 9 10.91 15.45 16.29
N PRO A 10 11.73 15.34 15.23
CA PRO A 10 11.41 14.57 14.02
C PRO A 10 11.05 13.10 14.30
N TRP A 11 11.71 12.47 15.27
CA TRP A 11 11.48 11.07 15.59
C TRP A 11 10.06 10.78 16.13
N THR A 12 9.39 11.77 16.75
CA THR A 12 8.00 11.58 17.22
C THR A 12 7.02 11.42 16.07
N ILE A 13 7.25 12.13 14.96
CA ILE A 13 6.46 11.97 13.72
C ILE A 13 6.67 10.58 13.14
N LEU A 14 7.92 10.13 13.11
CA LEU A 14 8.27 8.81 12.57
C LEU A 14 7.68 7.69 13.43
N ALA A 15 7.78 7.78 14.75
CA ALA A 15 7.22 6.79 15.68
C ALA A 15 5.68 6.76 15.62
N ALA A 16 5.02 7.94 15.62
CA ALA A 16 3.58 8.03 15.50
C ALA A 16 3.10 7.47 14.16
N GLY A 17 3.77 7.82 13.07
CA GLY A 17 3.48 7.29 11.74
C GLY A 17 3.65 5.77 11.68
N ALA A 18 4.74 5.22 12.21
CA ALA A 18 4.97 3.78 12.25
C ALA A 18 3.91 3.06 13.10
N ALA A 19 3.54 3.59 14.27
CA ALA A 19 2.50 3.03 15.12
C ALA A 19 1.14 2.93 14.42
N ILE A 20 0.74 3.98 13.70
CA ILE A 20 -0.48 3.96 12.88
C ILE A 20 -0.36 2.87 11.80
N GLN A 21 0.76 2.82 11.11
CA GLN A 21 0.93 1.96 9.93
C GLN A 21 0.97 0.46 10.26
N VAL A 22 1.38 0.06 11.47
CA VAL A 22 1.25 -1.33 11.93
C VAL A 22 -0.21 -1.81 11.96
N LEU A 23 -1.18 -0.91 12.08
CA LEU A 23 -2.60 -1.24 12.15
C LEU A 23 -3.33 -1.13 10.79
N THR A 24 -2.69 -0.57 9.76
CA THR A 24 -3.35 -0.24 8.48
C THR A 24 -3.11 -1.26 7.36
N GLY A 25 -2.21 -2.23 7.54
CA GLY A 25 -1.82 -3.18 6.49
C GLY A 25 -2.80 -4.36 6.30
N ILE A 26 -4.10 -4.12 6.35
CA ILE A 26 -5.16 -5.11 6.14
C ILE A 26 -4.94 -5.97 4.87
N PRO A 27 -4.52 -5.39 3.72
CA PRO A 27 -4.28 -6.18 2.52
C PRO A 27 -3.25 -7.29 2.69
N ALA A 28 -2.23 -7.08 3.52
CA ALA A 28 -1.18 -8.07 3.75
C ALA A 28 -1.67 -9.26 4.63
N ALA A 29 -2.73 -9.06 5.41
CA ALA A 29 -3.35 -10.08 6.25
C ALA A 29 -4.63 -10.67 5.66
N TRP A 30 -5.08 -10.23 4.46
CA TRP A 30 -6.38 -10.61 3.92
C TRP A 30 -6.63 -12.11 3.88
N GLY A 31 -5.60 -12.91 3.61
CA GLY A 31 -5.71 -14.37 3.58
C GLY A 31 -6.26 -14.99 4.90
N VAL A 32 -6.02 -14.35 6.04
CA VAL A 32 -6.56 -14.79 7.34
C VAL A 32 -7.96 -14.26 7.61
N PHE A 33 -8.30 -13.09 7.06
CA PHE A 33 -9.65 -12.53 7.14
C PHE A 33 -10.64 -13.27 6.23
N GLN A 34 -10.17 -13.79 5.09
CA GLN A 34 -11.02 -14.22 3.99
C GLN A 34 -12.04 -15.28 4.41
N GLN A 35 -11.59 -16.41 4.98
CA GLN A 35 -12.50 -17.49 5.34
C GLN A 35 -13.50 -17.08 6.42
N PRO A 36 -13.11 -16.47 7.56
CA PRO A 36 -14.06 -15.99 8.56
C PRO A 36 -15.06 -14.96 8.04
N VAL A 37 -14.65 -14.11 7.09
CA VAL A 37 -15.54 -13.14 6.45
C VAL A 37 -16.54 -13.83 5.52
N MET A 38 -16.12 -14.85 4.77
CA MET A 38 -17.01 -15.65 3.94
C MET A 38 -18.08 -16.34 4.79
N ASP A 39 -17.67 -16.97 5.87
CA ASP A 39 -18.55 -17.73 6.75
C ASP A 39 -19.59 -16.82 7.45
N GLU A 40 -19.19 -15.65 7.94
CA GLU A 40 -20.06 -14.74 8.68
C GLU A 40 -21.01 -13.96 7.77
N TYR A 41 -20.52 -13.41 6.66
CA TYR A 41 -21.31 -12.51 5.80
C TYR A 41 -21.89 -13.21 4.57
N GLY A 42 -21.68 -14.51 4.40
CA GLY A 42 -22.23 -15.29 3.29
C GLY A 42 -21.62 -14.93 1.93
N LEU A 43 -20.32 -14.55 1.90
CA LEU A 43 -19.62 -14.28 0.66
C LEU A 43 -19.16 -15.60 0.01
N SER A 44 -19.29 -15.67 -1.33
CA SER A 44 -18.60 -16.71 -2.10
C SER A 44 -17.09 -16.42 -2.16
N GLU A 45 -16.29 -17.38 -2.61
CA GLU A 45 -14.85 -17.20 -2.83
C GLU A 45 -14.57 -16.02 -3.79
N GLN A 46 -15.38 -15.89 -4.84
CA GLN A 46 -15.32 -14.74 -5.75
C GLN A 46 -15.71 -13.44 -5.06
N GLY A 47 -16.75 -13.46 -4.22
CA GLY A 47 -17.19 -12.31 -3.44
C GLY A 47 -16.10 -11.81 -2.49
N ALA A 48 -15.38 -12.71 -1.83
CA ALA A 48 -14.25 -12.36 -0.98
C ALA A 48 -13.07 -11.78 -1.77
N GLY A 49 -12.83 -12.28 -2.98
CA GLY A 49 -11.88 -11.70 -3.93
C GLY A 49 -12.28 -10.28 -4.35
N TYR A 50 -13.56 -10.04 -4.62
CA TYR A 50 -14.07 -8.69 -4.90
C TYR A 50 -13.98 -7.76 -3.69
N ALA A 51 -14.25 -8.24 -2.48
CA ALA A 51 -14.08 -7.45 -1.25
C ALA A 51 -12.65 -6.93 -1.12
N PHE A 52 -11.67 -7.79 -1.39
CA PHE A 52 -10.25 -7.42 -1.42
C PHE A 52 -9.94 -6.43 -2.55
N GLY A 53 -10.39 -6.71 -3.77
CA GLY A 53 -10.18 -5.85 -4.94
C GLY A 53 -10.75 -4.45 -4.75
N ILE A 54 -11.98 -4.34 -4.20
CA ILE A 54 -12.65 -3.07 -3.88
C ILE A 54 -11.88 -2.30 -2.80
N LEU A 55 -11.36 -2.99 -1.77
CA LEU A 55 -10.55 -2.36 -0.72
C LEU A 55 -9.29 -1.70 -1.33
N ILE A 56 -8.58 -2.40 -2.20
CA ILE A 56 -7.39 -1.86 -2.88
C ILE A 56 -7.77 -0.77 -3.89
N ALA A 57 -8.88 -0.91 -4.61
CA ALA A 57 -9.37 0.12 -5.52
C ALA A 57 -9.74 1.41 -4.77
N ALA A 58 -10.45 1.28 -3.65
CA ALA A 58 -10.78 2.38 -2.77
C ALA A 58 -9.52 3.06 -2.18
N PHE A 59 -8.47 2.27 -1.88
CA PHE A 59 -7.18 2.82 -1.47
C PHE A 59 -6.60 3.76 -2.54
N GLY A 60 -6.52 3.35 -3.81
CA GLY A 60 -5.96 4.21 -4.85
C GLY A 60 -6.79 5.49 -5.09
N VAL A 61 -8.13 5.37 -5.16
CA VAL A 61 -9.02 6.55 -5.24
C VAL A 61 -8.85 7.46 -4.03
N GLY A 62 -8.79 6.85 -2.84
CA GLY A 62 -8.59 7.57 -1.59
C GLY A 62 -7.24 8.29 -1.52
N CYS A 63 -6.17 7.77 -2.14
CA CYS A 63 -4.89 8.47 -2.22
C CYS A 63 -4.99 9.80 -2.98
N VAL A 64 -5.82 9.88 -4.03
CA VAL A 64 -6.09 11.15 -4.74
C VAL A 64 -6.86 12.11 -3.84
N LEU A 65 -7.96 11.66 -3.25
CA LEU A 65 -8.81 12.49 -2.39
C LEU A 65 -8.06 12.94 -1.12
N GLY A 66 -7.36 12.02 -0.48
CA GLY A 66 -6.52 12.29 0.69
C GLY A 66 -5.35 13.21 0.38
N GLY A 67 -4.74 13.07 -0.81
CA GLY A 67 -3.70 13.97 -1.31
C GLY A 67 -4.20 15.41 -1.47
N PHE A 68 -5.36 15.62 -2.10
CA PHE A 68 -5.99 16.95 -2.18
C PHE A 68 -6.29 17.54 -0.80
N LEU A 69 -6.79 16.73 0.13
CA LEU A 69 -7.08 17.19 1.48
C LEU A 69 -5.80 17.53 2.24
N GLN A 70 -4.76 16.73 2.10
CA GLN A 70 -3.45 16.94 2.70
C GLN A 70 -2.79 18.21 2.17
N ASP A 71 -2.77 18.41 0.84
CA ASP A 71 -2.11 19.56 0.22
C ASP A 71 -2.87 20.88 0.52
N SER A 72 -4.21 20.81 0.76
CA SER A 72 -5.04 21.98 1.07
C SER A 72 -5.16 22.28 2.58
N ARG A 73 -5.25 21.26 3.44
CA ARG A 73 -5.56 21.42 4.89
C ARG A 73 -4.49 20.81 5.81
N GLY A 74 -3.42 20.27 5.24
CA GLY A 74 -2.31 19.67 5.95
C GLY A 74 -2.51 18.20 6.36
N PRO A 75 -1.40 17.53 6.77
CA PRO A 75 -1.38 16.09 7.01
C PRO A 75 -2.27 15.65 8.19
N ARG A 76 -2.40 16.49 9.23
CA ARG A 76 -3.26 16.19 10.39
C ARG A 76 -4.72 16.04 10.00
N CYS A 77 -5.26 16.95 9.18
CA CYS A 77 -6.66 16.91 8.77
C CYS A 77 -6.94 15.64 7.95
N ALA A 78 -6.09 15.33 6.98
CA ALA A 78 -6.23 14.12 6.17
C ALA A 78 -6.14 12.85 7.03
N ALA A 79 -5.19 12.78 7.96
CA ALA A 79 -5.04 11.62 8.84
C ALA A 79 -6.24 11.42 9.80
N LEU A 80 -6.84 12.49 10.31
CA LEU A 80 -8.05 12.41 11.15
C LEU A 80 -9.24 11.86 10.36
N TRP A 81 -9.45 12.31 9.11
CA TRP A 81 -10.47 11.74 8.24
C TRP A 81 -10.17 10.28 7.90
N GLY A 82 -8.91 9.94 7.65
CA GLY A 82 -8.49 8.55 7.46
C GLY A 82 -8.77 7.67 8.66
N THR A 83 -8.52 8.17 9.88
CA THR A 83 -8.84 7.49 11.14
C THR A 83 -10.34 7.24 11.26
N ALA A 84 -11.18 8.27 11.00
CA ALA A 84 -12.64 8.15 11.08
C ALA A 84 -13.18 7.12 10.09
N LEU A 85 -12.71 7.12 8.85
CA LEU A 85 -13.12 6.17 7.82
C LEU A 85 -12.69 4.74 8.15
N LEU A 86 -11.44 4.53 8.55
CA LEU A 86 -10.91 3.21 8.86
C LEU A 86 -11.62 2.58 10.08
N CYS A 87 -11.72 3.32 11.17
CA CYS A 87 -12.38 2.84 12.38
C CYS A 87 -13.90 2.70 12.17
N GLY A 88 -14.50 3.63 11.43
CA GLY A 88 -15.91 3.53 11.00
C GLY A 88 -16.16 2.26 10.19
N GLY A 89 -15.25 1.89 9.30
CA GLY A 89 -15.31 0.65 8.54
C GLY A 89 -15.24 -0.60 9.42
N PHE A 90 -14.34 -0.64 10.41
CA PHE A 90 -14.28 -1.74 11.36
C PHE A 90 -15.57 -1.87 12.19
N PHE A 91 -16.07 -0.77 12.76
CA PHE A 91 -17.27 -0.80 13.57
C PHE A 91 -18.51 -1.11 12.73
N ALA A 92 -18.64 -0.54 11.53
CA ALA A 92 -19.74 -0.84 10.61
C ALA A 92 -19.77 -2.31 10.22
N ALA A 93 -18.62 -2.91 9.88
CA ALA A 93 -18.53 -4.34 9.60
C ALA A 93 -18.97 -5.18 10.81
N ALA A 94 -18.47 -4.85 12.01
CA ALA A 94 -18.81 -5.56 13.23
C ALA A 94 -20.32 -5.52 13.58
N MET A 95 -21.03 -4.45 13.17
CA MET A 95 -22.46 -4.26 13.40
C MET A 95 -23.37 -4.88 12.32
N LEU A 96 -22.81 -5.28 11.18
CA LEU A 96 -23.60 -5.89 10.11
C LEU A 96 -24.21 -7.22 10.58
N PRO A 97 -25.47 -7.53 10.20
CA PRO A 97 -26.02 -8.85 10.39
C PRO A 97 -25.28 -9.88 9.49
N GLY A 98 -25.22 -11.13 9.94
CA GLY A 98 -24.70 -12.23 9.14
C GLY A 98 -25.45 -12.40 7.82
N GLY A 99 -24.79 -12.95 6.79
CA GLY A 99 -25.37 -13.15 5.47
C GLY A 99 -25.52 -11.89 4.60
N SER A 100 -24.89 -10.77 5.00
CA SER A 100 -25.04 -9.46 4.32
C SER A 100 -23.91 -9.17 3.34
N ALA A 101 -23.67 -10.06 2.36
CA ALA A 101 -22.53 -10.01 1.43
C ALA A 101 -22.38 -8.63 0.72
N GLY A 102 -23.46 -8.11 0.13
CA GLY A 102 -23.40 -6.81 -0.58
C GLY A 102 -23.13 -5.62 0.35
N SER A 103 -23.69 -5.63 1.55
CA SER A 103 -23.52 -4.58 2.56
C SER A 103 -22.10 -4.56 3.12
N PHE A 104 -21.39 -5.71 3.13
CA PHE A 104 -20.01 -5.81 3.59
C PHE A 104 -19.05 -4.93 2.77
N PHE A 105 -19.22 -4.85 1.46
CA PHE A 105 -18.38 -4.00 0.61
C PHE A 105 -18.50 -2.53 0.97
N LEU A 106 -19.74 -2.06 1.21
CA LEU A 106 -20.03 -0.67 1.59
C LEU A 106 -19.58 -0.36 3.02
N ALA A 107 -19.78 -1.30 3.94
CA ALA A 107 -19.48 -1.10 5.35
C ALA A 107 -17.97 -1.25 5.66
N PHE A 108 -17.26 -2.14 4.97
CA PHE A 108 -15.88 -2.44 5.26
C PHE A 108 -14.92 -2.07 4.14
N SER A 109 -15.08 -2.68 2.94
CA SER A 109 -14.04 -2.59 1.90
C SER A 109 -13.78 -1.16 1.45
N ILE A 110 -14.82 -0.37 1.23
CA ILE A 110 -14.70 1.02 0.80
C ILE A 110 -14.15 1.90 1.94
N PRO A 111 -14.75 1.94 3.15
CA PRO A 111 -14.24 2.81 4.20
C PRO A 111 -12.83 2.44 4.67
N ALA A 112 -12.51 1.15 4.78
CA ALA A 112 -11.18 0.71 5.17
C ALA A 112 -10.11 1.07 4.11
N GLY A 113 -10.44 0.91 2.83
CA GLY A 113 -9.56 1.31 1.73
C GLY A 113 -9.32 2.82 1.69
N LEU A 114 -10.40 3.62 1.74
CA LEU A 114 -10.31 5.08 1.80
C LEU A 114 -9.57 5.55 3.05
N GLY A 115 -9.89 4.99 4.24
CA GLY A 115 -9.27 5.35 5.50
C GLY A 115 -7.76 5.13 5.49
N THR A 116 -7.32 3.96 5.03
CA THR A 116 -5.90 3.65 4.87
C THR A 116 -5.22 4.59 3.88
N ALA A 117 -5.92 4.94 2.80
CA ALA A 117 -5.41 5.85 1.77
C ALA A 117 -5.25 7.29 2.23
N PHE A 118 -6.09 7.77 3.14
CA PHE A 118 -5.92 9.09 3.75
C PHE A 118 -4.77 9.11 4.76
N LEU A 119 -4.54 8.01 5.46
CA LEU A 119 -3.46 7.87 6.45
C LEU A 119 -2.09 7.72 5.78
N TYR A 120 -1.94 6.80 4.84
CA TYR A 120 -0.63 6.39 4.32
C TYR A 120 0.15 7.53 3.64
N PRO A 121 -0.37 8.20 2.59
CA PRO A 121 0.34 9.29 1.93
C PRO A 121 0.60 10.48 2.85
N SER A 122 -0.35 10.79 3.74
CA SER A 122 -0.23 11.91 4.67
C SER A 122 0.91 11.72 5.66
N ILE A 123 1.05 10.51 6.20
CA ILE A 123 2.15 10.14 7.09
C ILE A 123 3.48 10.15 6.33
N GLN A 124 3.51 9.56 5.14
CA GLN A 124 4.71 9.49 4.30
C GLN A 124 5.23 10.88 3.91
N SER A 125 4.36 11.73 3.39
CA SER A 125 4.71 13.10 2.99
C SER A 125 5.19 13.93 4.19
N CYS A 126 4.49 13.86 5.31
CA CYS A 126 4.90 14.54 6.55
C CYS A 126 6.29 14.08 7.01
N ALA A 127 6.54 12.77 7.04
CA ALA A 127 7.84 12.23 7.43
C ALA A 127 8.96 12.62 6.45
N GLN A 128 8.71 12.60 5.14
CA GLN A 128 9.69 13.05 4.14
C GLN A 128 10.04 14.53 4.28
N LYS A 129 9.09 15.39 4.65
CA LYS A 129 9.33 16.80 4.94
C LYS A 129 10.24 16.98 6.17
N TRP A 130 10.05 16.20 7.22
CA TRP A 130 10.90 16.24 8.42
C TRP A 130 12.30 15.64 8.18
N TYR A 131 12.41 14.61 7.36
CA TYR A 131 13.66 13.89 7.05
C TYR A 131 14.16 14.14 5.62
N ALA A 132 14.16 15.37 5.17
CA ALA A 132 14.45 15.69 3.78
C ALA A 132 15.86 15.26 3.29
N GLY A 133 16.85 15.20 4.17
CA GLY A 133 18.17 14.65 3.83
C GLY A 133 18.23 13.12 3.79
N HIS A 134 17.21 12.42 4.33
CA HIS A 134 17.16 10.98 4.47
C HIS A 134 15.74 10.46 4.16
N LYS A 135 15.17 10.88 3.04
CA LYS A 135 13.80 10.54 2.62
C LYS A 135 13.57 9.03 2.57
N GLY A 136 14.56 8.28 2.07
CA GLY A 136 14.49 6.82 1.97
C GLY A 136 14.40 6.15 3.34
N LEU A 137 15.11 6.64 4.36
CA LEU A 137 15.00 6.14 5.72
C LEU A 137 13.59 6.35 6.29
N ALA A 138 13.06 7.58 6.19
CA ALA A 138 11.73 7.90 6.70
C ALA A 138 10.64 7.07 6.02
N THR A 139 10.68 7.02 4.69
CA THR A 139 9.77 6.19 3.88
C THR A 139 9.90 4.72 4.20
N GLY A 140 11.13 4.24 4.40
CA GLY A 140 11.43 2.84 4.71
C GLY A 140 10.88 2.41 6.08
N VAL A 141 11.06 3.22 7.13
CA VAL A 141 10.57 2.91 8.48
C VAL A 141 9.03 2.85 8.48
N ILE A 142 8.36 3.84 7.91
CA ILE A 142 6.90 3.87 7.83
C ILE A 142 6.37 2.74 6.95
N GLY A 143 6.98 2.51 5.79
CA GLY A 143 6.65 1.41 4.90
C GLY A 143 6.90 0.04 5.53
N GLY A 144 8.01 -0.12 6.25
CA GLY A 144 8.32 -1.33 7.01
C GLY A 144 7.26 -1.66 8.06
N ALA A 145 6.74 -0.65 8.76
CA ALA A 145 5.64 -0.81 9.72
C ALA A 145 4.37 -1.35 9.04
N VAL A 146 4.01 -0.84 7.83
CA VAL A 146 2.92 -1.42 7.02
C VAL A 146 3.22 -2.88 6.65
N GLY A 147 4.46 -3.19 6.29
CA GLY A 147 4.86 -4.55 5.95
C GLY A 147 4.67 -5.53 7.12
N LEU A 148 5.07 -5.13 8.33
CA LEU A 148 4.90 -5.94 9.55
C LEU A 148 3.44 -6.06 10.01
N SER A 149 2.56 -5.15 9.57
CA SER A 149 1.14 -5.17 9.89
C SER A 149 0.47 -6.50 9.54
N GLY A 150 0.85 -7.12 8.41
CA GLY A 150 0.30 -8.41 8.00
C GLY A 150 0.57 -9.51 9.03
N ALA A 151 1.79 -9.57 9.58
CA ALA A 151 2.13 -10.54 10.64
C ALA A 151 1.34 -10.26 11.92
N PHE A 152 1.31 -8.99 12.36
CA PHE A 152 0.55 -8.58 13.56
C PHE A 152 -0.94 -8.93 13.44
N LEU A 153 -1.59 -8.50 12.35
CA LEU A 153 -3.01 -8.74 12.12
C LEU A 153 -3.33 -10.24 11.96
N THR A 154 -2.41 -11.02 11.39
CA THR A 154 -2.59 -12.48 11.27
C THR A 154 -2.71 -13.13 12.63
N VAL A 155 -1.77 -12.84 13.55
CA VAL A 155 -1.81 -13.36 14.91
C VAL A 155 -3.06 -12.86 15.63
N PHE A 156 -3.35 -11.57 15.53
CA PHE A 156 -4.51 -10.96 16.19
C PHE A 156 -5.83 -11.58 15.75
N VAL A 157 -6.08 -11.66 14.43
CA VAL A 157 -7.36 -12.19 13.88
C VAL A 157 -7.52 -13.68 14.25
N ARG A 158 -6.47 -14.48 14.11
CA ARG A 158 -6.55 -15.89 14.51
C ARG A 158 -6.93 -16.06 15.98
N THR A 159 -6.28 -15.31 16.87
CA THR A 159 -6.57 -15.36 18.29
C THR A 159 -8.01 -14.90 18.59
N ALA A 160 -8.46 -13.85 17.91
CA ALA A 160 -9.82 -13.33 18.07
C ALA A 160 -10.89 -14.30 17.54
N VAL A 161 -10.66 -14.90 16.37
CA VAL A 161 -11.60 -15.86 15.77
C VAL A 161 -11.67 -17.17 16.56
N SER A 162 -10.54 -17.65 17.10
CA SER A 162 -10.51 -18.86 17.93
C SER A 162 -11.16 -18.71 19.31
N GLY A 163 -11.56 -17.48 19.67
CA GLY A 163 -12.33 -17.23 20.88
C GLY A 163 -11.52 -17.01 22.14
N PHE A 164 -10.73 -15.95 22.20
CA PHE A 164 -10.04 -15.54 23.43
C PHE A 164 -10.88 -14.48 24.17
N GLY A 165 -11.57 -14.88 25.23
CA GLY A 165 -12.35 -13.98 26.07
C GLY A 165 -13.66 -13.45 25.43
N ILE A 166 -13.88 -12.12 25.51
CA ILE A 166 -15.10 -11.44 25.02
C ILE A 166 -15.12 -11.33 23.49
N VAL A 167 -13.97 -11.44 22.83
CA VAL A 167 -13.82 -11.30 21.39
C VAL A 167 -13.96 -12.66 20.73
N GLN A 168 -15.10 -12.94 20.11
CA GLN A 168 -15.39 -14.18 19.39
C GLN A 168 -15.78 -13.91 17.95
N GLY A 169 -15.24 -14.74 17.04
CA GLY A 169 -15.53 -14.65 15.63
C GLY A 169 -14.97 -13.39 14.96
N ILE A 170 -15.26 -13.25 13.67
CA ILE A 170 -14.74 -12.12 12.86
C ILE A 170 -15.36 -10.78 13.26
N ARG A 171 -16.62 -10.76 13.68
CA ARG A 171 -17.29 -9.53 14.15
C ARG A 171 -16.63 -9.00 15.41
N GLY A 172 -16.32 -9.89 16.37
CA GLY A 172 -15.56 -9.54 17.57
C GLY A 172 -14.15 -9.03 17.23
N ALA A 173 -13.48 -9.66 16.26
CA ALA A 173 -12.19 -9.18 15.76
C ALA A 173 -12.28 -7.76 15.17
N PHE A 174 -13.32 -7.44 14.41
CA PHE A 174 -13.55 -6.08 13.89
C PHE A 174 -13.81 -5.07 15.01
N TRP A 175 -14.62 -5.41 16.03
CA TRP A 175 -14.81 -4.58 17.21
C TRP A 175 -13.50 -4.27 17.93
N ALA A 176 -12.69 -5.30 18.18
CA ALA A 176 -11.41 -5.14 18.86
C ALA A 176 -10.40 -4.34 18.03
N LEU A 177 -10.34 -4.58 16.70
CA LEU A 177 -9.50 -3.78 15.80
C LEU A 177 -9.92 -2.31 15.81
N GLY A 178 -11.22 -2.03 15.72
CA GLY A 178 -11.74 -0.66 15.81
C GLY A 178 -11.35 0.02 17.12
N ALA A 179 -11.51 -0.69 18.25
CA ALA A 179 -11.21 -0.20 19.59
C ALA A 179 -9.72 0.06 19.82
N ILE A 180 -8.83 -0.73 19.23
CA ILE A 180 -7.37 -0.55 19.32
C ILE A 180 -6.91 0.52 18.33
N THR A 181 -7.42 0.49 17.09
CA THR A 181 -6.98 1.40 16.02
C THR A 181 -7.39 2.84 16.31
N LEU A 182 -8.58 3.06 16.87
CA LEU A 182 -9.10 4.40 17.12
C LEU A 182 -8.17 5.25 18.00
N PRO A 183 -7.79 4.84 19.23
CA PRO A 183 -6.92 5.67 20.07
C PRO A 183 -5.51 5.84 19.49
N VAL A 184 -4.95 4.80 18.87
CA VAL A 184 -3.60 4.87 18.27
C VAL A 184 -3.59 5.82 17.07
N CYS A 185 -4.53 5.67 16.13
CA CYS A 185 -4.62 6.53 14.96
C CYS A 185 -5.02 7.96 15.33
N LEU A 186 -5.92 8.15 16.30
CA LEU A 186 -6.31 9.49 16.76
C LEU A 186 -5.11 10.21 17.40
N ALA A 187 -4.43 9.58 18.37
CA ALA A 187 -3.27 10.16 19.02
C ALA A 187 -2.15 10.44 18.02
N GLY A 188 -1.84 9.48 17.15
CA GLY A 188 -0.82 9.64 16.12
C GLY A 188 -1.16 10.73 15.11
N SER A 189 -2.41 10.82 14.65
CA SER A 189 -2.87 11.87 13.71
C SER A 189 -2.78 13.27 14.33
N LEU A 190 -3.04 13.42 15.62
CA LEU A 190 -2.91 14.71 16.32
C LEU A 190 -1.45 15.19 16.43
N LEU A 191 -0.48 14.26 16.41
CA LEU A 191 0.95 14.57 16.40
C LEU A 191 1.48 14.96 15.02
N LEU A 192 0.79 14.58 13.92
CA LEU A 192 1.24 14.90 12.57
C LEU A 192 1.13 16.41 12.31
N GLN A 193 2.24 17.02 11.93
CA GLN A 193 2.30 18.40 11.46
C GLN A 193 3.52 18.61 10.56
N ASP A 194 3.39 19.54 9.62
CA ASP A 194 4.50 19.93 8.76
C ASP A 194 5.59 20.65 9.57
N PRO A 195 6.86 20.59 9.14
CA PRO A 195 7.94 21.32 9.76
C PRO A 195 7.71 22.85 9.67
N PRO A 196 8.36 23.66 10.53
CA PRO A 196 8.26 25.12 10.49
C PRO A 196 8.62 25.69 9.12
N GLN A 197 7.89 26.74 8.69
CA GLN A 197 8.01 27.34 7.35
C GLN A 197 9.41 27.85 6.99
N ASP A 198 10.25 28.18 7.96
CA ASP A 198 11.62 28.65 7.70
C ASP A 198 12.52 27.56 7.09
N ALA A 199 12.24 26.29 7.40
CA ALA A 199 12.92 25.15 6.79
C ALA A 199 12.43 24.87 5.34
N GLU A 200 11.21 25.24 5.00
CA GLU A 200 10.64 25.09 3.65
C GLU A 200 11.11 26.23 2.71
N LYS A 201 11.20 27.46 3.20
CA LYS A 201 11.64 28.62 2.39
C LYS A 201 13.10 28.52 1.93
N GLN A 202 13.98 27.95 2.72
CA GLN A 202 15.37 27.69 2.31
C GLN A 202 15.48 26.69 1.15
N ARG A 203 14.48 25.83 0.95
CA ARG A 203 14.45 24.82 -0.13
C ARG A 203 13.79 25.32 -1.41
N GLN A 204 12.83 26.24 -1.32
CA GLN A 204 12.18 26.87 -2.48
C GLN A 204 13.10 27.83 -3.24
N ASN A 205 14.19 28.30 -2.64
CA ASN A 205 15.19 29.16 -3.29
C ASN A 205 16.10 28.42 -4.28
N ASP A 206 16.01 27.10 -4.38
CA ASP A 206 16.73 26.36 -5.41
C ASP A 206 15.96 26.44 -6.73
N LYS A 207 16.39 27.42 -7.59
CA LYS A 207 15.75 27.78 -8.87
C LYS A 207 15.66 26.65 -9.92
N ASN A 208 16.07 25.42 -9.59
CA ASN A 208 16.08 24.25 -10.46
C ASN A 208 15.09 23.15 -10.07
N THR A 209 14.16 23.38 -9.14
CA THR A 209 13.20 22.36 -8.72
C THR A 209 12.10 22.21 -9.77
N ILE A 210 11.88 20.96 -10.20
CA ILE A 210 10.72 20.59 -11.02
C ILE A 210 9.48 20.78 -10.14
N ASP A 211 8.48 21.46 -10.67
CA ASP A 211 7.17 21.65 -10.02
C ASP A 211 6.07 21.50 -11.06
N LEU A 212 5.48 20.31 -11.11
CA LEU A 212 4.38 19.98 -11.99
C LEU A 212 3.09 19.88 -11.19
N SER A 213 2.11 20.69 -11.58
CA SER A 213 0.75 20.52 -11.10
C SER A 213 0.21 19.14 -11.53
N PRO A 214 -0.79 18.57 -10.83
CA PRO A 214 -1.36 17.26 -11.18
C PRO A 214 -1.82 17.18 -12.64
N TRP A 215 -2.42 18.26 -13.15
CA TRP A 215 -2.90 18.32 -14.54
C TRP A 215 -1.77 18.40 -15.58
N GLN A 216 -0.64 19.00 -15.22
CA GLN A 216 0.56 19.00 -16.06
C GLN A 216 1.22 17.62 -16.04
N MET A 217 1.31 17.01 -14.87
CA MET A 217 1.85 15.65 -14.69
C MET A 217 1.10 14.62 -15.56
N LEU A 218 -0.23 14.63 -15.55
CA LEU A 218 -1.08 13.72 -16.34
C LEU A 218 -0.81 13.78 -17.85
N LYS A 219 -0.26 14.91 -18.35
CA LYS A 219 0.10 15.09 -19.76
C LYS A 219 1.47 14.54 -20.11
N THR A 220 2.26 14.10 -19.12
CA THR A 220 3.62 13.59 -19.31
C THR A 220 3.64 12.10 -19.63
N LYS A 221 4.58 11.67 -20.47
CA LYS A 221 4.83 10.25 -20.71
C LYS A 221 5.32 9.52 -19.45
N GLN A 222 6.06 10.23 -18.59
CA GLN A 222 6.58 9.71 -17.32
C GLN A 222 5.46 9.24 -16.39
N TYR A 223 4.38 10.02 -16.29
CA TYR A 223 3.21 9.63 -15.51
C TYR A 223 2.64 8.28 -15.98
N TRP A 224 2.37 8.14 -17.29
CA TRP A 224 1.75 6.92 -17.82
C TRP A 224 2.65 5.70 -17.71
N LEU A 225 3.98 5.88 -17.85
CA LEU A 225 4.95 4.80 -17.62
C LEU A 225 4.98 4.37 -16.15
N CYS A 226 5.01 5.32 -15.21
CA CYS A 226 5.00 5.02 -13.78
C CYS A 226 3.66 4.40 -13.35
N ALA A 227 2.52 4.97 -13.73
CA ALA A 227 1.20 4.45 -13.41
C ALA A 227 0.99 3.05 -14.03
N GLY A 228 1.46 2.84 -15.26
CA GLY A 228 1.49 1.53 -15.90
C GLY A 228 2.35 0.52 -15.12
N ALA A 229 3.56 0.91 -14.73
CA ALA A 229 4.42 0.04 -13.93
C ALA A 229 3.78 -0.33 -12.59
N VAL A 230 3.14 0.62 -11.91
CA VAL A 230 2.37 0.36 -10.67
C VAL A 230 1.22 -0.61 -10.94
N CYS A 231 0.45 -0.41 -12.00
CA CYS A 231 -0.63 -1.31 -12.40
C CYS A 231 -0.12 -2.73 -12.62
N PHE A 232 0.91 -2.88 -13.45
CA PHE A 232 1.48 -4.17 -13.83
C PHE A 232 2.37 -4.83 -12.76
N SER A 233 2.66 -4.16 -11.65
CA SER A 233 3.28 -4.78 -10.47
C SER A 233 2.28 -5.57 -9.63
N THR A 234 0.98 -5.29 -9.73
CA THR A 234 -0.06 -5.85 -8.86
C THR A 234 -0.29 -7.36 -9.02
N PRO A 235 -0.26 -7.97 -10.23
CA PRO A 235 -0.59 -9.38 -10.40
C PRO A 235 0.29 -10.32 -9.60
N ALA A 236 1.58 -9.98 -9.45
CA ALA A 236 2.57 -10.80 -8.76
C ALA A 236 2.20 -11.12 -7.30
N VAL A 237 1.42 -10.25 -6.66
CA VAL A 237 1.02 -10.42 -5.25
C VAL A 237 -0.49 -10.44 -5.10
N LEU A 238 -1.23 -9.50 -5.70
CA LEU A 238 -2.66 -9.33 -5.41
C LEU A 238 -3.53 -10.49 -5.92
N LEU A 239 -3.08 -11.23 -6.95
CA LEU A 239 -3.78 -12.43 -7.42
C LEU A 239 -3.59 -13.64 -6.51
N PHE A 240 -2.51 -13.67 -5.71
CA PHE A 240 -2.18 -14.80 -4.85
C PHE A 240 -2.46 -14.54 -3.37
N SER A 241 -2.36 -13.29 -2.92
CA SER A 241 -2.58 -12.92 -1.51
C SER A 241 -3.90 -13.46 -0.92
N PRO A 242 -5.05 -13.37 -1.61
CA PRO A 242 -6.30 -13.91 -1.08
C PRO A 242 -6.31 -15.43 -0.92
N ILE A 243 -5.57 -16.15 -1.76
CA ILE A 243 -5.62 -17.62 -1.86
C ILE A 243 -4.36 -18.32 -1.37
N ILE A 244 -3.38 -17.57 -0.85
CA ILE A 244 -2.04 -18.11 -0.58
C ILE A 244 -2.05 -19.27 0.43
N LEU A 245 -2.94 -19.25 1.42
CA LEU A 245 -3.11 -20.33 2.39
C LEU A 245 -3.61 -21.59 1.69
N LYS A 246 -4.68 -21.49 0.91
CA LYS A 246 -5.28 -22.58 0.14
C LYS A 246 -4.26 -23.16 -0.85
N LEU A 247 -3.59 -22.28 -1.61
CA LEU A 247 -2.57 -22.66 -2.58
C LEU A 247 -1.38 -23.40 -1.92
N GLY A 248 -0.99 -22.97 -0.70
CA GLY A 248 0.06 -23.64 0.06
C GLY A 248 -0.31 -25.08 0.40
N VAL A 249 -1.53 -25.31 0.87
CA VAL A 249 -2.05 -26.65 1.19
C VAL A 249 -2.16 -27.51 -0.07
N GLU A 250 -2.73 -26.99 -1.16
CA GLU A 250 -2.84 -27.68 -2.44
C GLU A 250 -1.49 -28.08 -3.03
N ARG A 251 -0.42 -27.36 -2.67
CA ARG A 251 0.96 -27.61 -3.11
C ARG A 251 1.82 -28.36 -2.08
N GLY A 252 1.20 -29.08 -1.14
CA GLY A 252 1.86 -30.03 -0.26
C GLY A 252 2.36 -29.47 1.06
N LEU A 253 1.88 -28.31 1.51
CA LEU A 253 2.06 -27.83 2.87
C LEU A 253 0.91 -28.29 3.76
N ASP A 254 1.19 -28.60 5.03
CA ASP A 254 0.15 -28.73 6.03
C ASP A 254 -0.41 -27.35 6.42
N GLU A 255 -1.61 -27.31 7.01
CA GLU A 255 -2.29 -26.03 7.34
C GLU A 255 -1.46 -25.11 8.23
N SER A 256 -0.68 -25.68 9.15
CA SER A 256 0.19 -24.91 10.03
C SER A 256 1.38 -24.32 9.28
N ALA A 257 1.97 -25.06 8.34
CA ALA A 257 3.05 -24.58 7.49
C ALA A 257 2.54 -23.54 6.49
N ALA A 258 1.34 -23.70 5.91
CA ALA A 258 0.77 -22.73 4.98
C ALA A 258 0.64 -21.32 5.57
N LEU A 259 0.41 -21.19 6.89
CA LEU A 259 0.38 -19.89 7.58
C LEU A 259 1.68 -19.12 7.50
N TRP A 260 2.80 -19.83 7.43
CA TRP A 260 4.09 -19.18 7.26
C TRP A 260 4.18 -18.42 5.93
N SER A 261 3.35 -18.76 4.94
CA SER A 261 3.26 -17.97 3.70
C SER A 261 2.85 -16.51 3.99
N VAL A 262 1.87 -16.29 4.86
CA VAL A 262 1.42 -14.94 5.24
C VAL A 262 2.45 -14.25 6.12
N VAL A 263 3.01 -14.97 7.11
CA VAL A 263 4.00 -14.41 8.04
C VAL A 263 5.28 -14.01 7.30
N LEU A 264 5.87 -14.93 6.53
CA LEU A 264 7.10 -14.67 5.79
C LEU A 264 6.86 -13.72 4.60
N GLY A 265 5.66 -13.75 3.98
CA GLY A 265 5.22 -12.74 3.04
C GLY A 265 5.22 -11.34 3.66
N SER A 266 4.73 -11.20 4.90
CA SER A 266 4.74 -9.93 5.64
C SER A 266 6.16 -9.47 5.99
N VAL A 267 7.04 -10.39 6.39
CA VAL A 267 8.46 -10.10 6.62
C VAL A 267 9.14 -9.66 5.32
N GLY A 268 8.87 -10.35 4.20
CA GLY A 268 9.35 -9.95 2.87
C GLY A 268 8.87 -8.54 2.49
N SER A 269 7.57 -8.27 2.72
CA SER A 269 6.98 -6.95 2.50
C SER A 269 7.66 -5.86 3.34
N ALA A 270 7.89 -6.11 4.63
CA ALA A 270 8.56 -5.18 5.52
C ALA A 270 10.01 -4.91 5.09
N ALA A 271 10.74 -5.98 4.77
CA ALA A 271 12.12 -5.87 4.30
C ALA A 271 12.22 -5.10 2.97
N GLY A 272 11.33 -5.38 2.00
CA GLY A 272 11.28 -4.64 0.74
C GLY A 272 11.02 -3.16 0.95
N ARG A 273 10.04 -2.81 1.79
CA ARG A 273 9.69 -1.42 2.11
C ARG A 273 10.78 -0.68 2.87
N LEU A 274 11.53 -1.37 3.72
CA LEU A 274 12.63 -0.77 4.47
C LEU A 274 13.89 -0.61 3.62
N LEU A 275 14.31 -1.68 2.94
CA LEU A 275 15.61 -1.75 2.30
C LEU A 275 15.64 -1.07 0.93
N MET A 276 14.57 -1.18 0.12
CA MET A 276 14.60 -0.72 -1.25
C MET A 276 14.60 0.80 -1.41
N PRO A 277 13.87 1.60 -0.62
CA PRO A 277 14.03 3.05 -0.63
C PRO A 277 15.45 3.50 -0.25
N MET A 278 16.06 2.86 0.76
CA MET A 278 17.43 3.16 1.18
C MET A 278 18.45 2.79 0.09
N LEU A 279 18.25 1.65 -0.58
CA LEU A 279 19.09 1.25 -1.73
C LEU A 279 18.90 2.23 -2.89
N SER A 280 17.67 2.66 -3.16
CA SER A 280 17.36 3.59 -4.23
C SER A 280 17.94 4.99 -4.01
N ASP A 281 18.22 5.40 -2.77
CA ASP A 281 18.96 6.62 -2.47
C ASP A 281 20.43 6.53 -2.95
N LYS A 282 21.01 5.31 -3.01
CA LYS A 282 22.39 5.08 -3.41
C LYS A 282 22.58 4.82 -4.91
N ILE A 283 21.75 3.94 -5.49
CA ILE A 283 21.90 3.50 -6.90
C ILE A 283 20.94 4.21 -7.86
N GLY A 284 20.00 4.99 -7.32
CA GLY A 284 18.94 5.68 -8.06
C GLY A 284 17.61 4.91 -8.09
N ARG A 285 16.50 5.63 -8.27
CA ARG A 285 15.13 5.06 -8.22
C ARG A 285 14.90 4.07 -9.36
N ARG A 286 15.16 4.49 -10.60
CA ARG A 286 14.94 3.68 -11.79
C ARG A 286 15.75 2.37 -11.79
N PRO A 287 17.06 2.33 -11.52
CA PRO A 287 17.80 1.07 -11.42
C PRO A 287 17.24 0.12 -10.35
N THR A 288 16.80 0.66 -9.20
CA THR A 288 16.17 -0.14 -8.14
C THR A 288 14.89 -0.78 -8.62
N ASP A 289 14.02 -0.02 -9.28
CA ASP A 289 12.74 -0.55 -9.80
C ASP A 289 12.96 -1.58 -10.91
N LEU A 290 13.94 -1.37 -11.79
CA LEU A 290 14.33 -2.36 -12.80
C LEU A 290 14.83 -3.67 -12.18
N LEU A 291 15.65 -3.59 -11.13
CA LEU A 291 16.10 -4.77 -10.39
C LEU A 291 14.92 -5.52 -9.79
N LEU A 292 13.99 -4.80 -9.13
CA LEU A 292 12.83 -5.40 -8.49
C LEU A 292 11.90 -6.08 -9.51
N PHE A 293 11.66 -5.46 -10.66
CA PHE A 293 10.86 -6.09 -11.73
C PHE A 293 11.56 -7.30 -12.35
N ALA A 294 12.88 -7.27 -12.53
CA ALA A 294 13.65 -8.41 -13.04
C ALA A 294 13.57 -9.61 -12.07
N VAL A 295 13.76 -9.36 -10.77
CA VAL A 295 13.62 -10.38 -9.73
C VAL A 295 12.19 -10.90 -9.65
N SER A 296 11.19 -9.99 -9.69
CA SER A 296 9.77 -10.36 -9.69
C SER A 296 9.40 -11.23 -10.89
N LEU A 297 9.96 -10.97 -12.08
CA LEU A 297 9.76 -11.78 -13.28
C LEU A 297 10.27 -13.21 -13.08
N GLY A 298 11.51 -13.37 -12.60
CA GLY A 298 12.09 -14.68 -12.31
C GLY A 298 11.32 -15.45 -11.24
N LEU A 299 10.95 -14.77 -10.15
CA LEU A 299 10.17 -15.37 -9.07
C LEU A 299 8.74 -15.74 -9.50
N SER A 300 8.07 -14.93 -10.32
CA SER A 300 6.73 -15.24 -10.85
C SER A 300 6.76 -16.48 -11.74
N ALA A 301 7.79 -16.61 -12.58
CA ALA A 301 7.99 -17.79 -13.41
C ALA A 301 8.28 -19.05 -12.54
N GLY A 302 9.14 -18.94 -11.53
CA GLY A 302 9.45 -20.03 -10.62
C GLY A 302 8.25 -20.41 -9.73
N PHE A 303 7.44 -19.45 -9.32
CA PHE A 303 6.27 -19.68 -8.48
C PHE A 303 5.21 -20.57 -9.15
N ALA A 304 5.12 -20.55 -10.47
CA ALA A 304 4.22 -21.43 -11.22
C ALA A 304 4.50 -22.92 -10.97
N PHE A 305 5.75 -23.27 -10.70
CA PHE A 305 6.21 -24.64 -10.48
C PHE A 305 6.59 -24.93 -9.01
N ALA A 306 6.46 -23.95 -8.13
CA ALA A 306 6.86 -24.08 -6.72
C ALA A 306 5.93 -25.06 -5.98
N GLN A 307 6.53 -25.95 -5.16
CA GLN A 307 5.84 -26.89 -4.29
C GLN A 307 6.44 -26.84 -2.88
N GLY A 308 5.65 -27.24 -1.87
CA GLY A 308 6.07 -27.26 -0.48
C GLY A 308 6.62 -25.90 -0.02
N TRP A 309 7.73 -25.91 0.68
CA TRP A 309 8.36 -24.68 1.21
C TRP A 309 8.82 -23.67 0.15
N TRP A 310 9.00 -24.08 -1.10
CA TRP A 310 9.31 -23.18 -2.19
C TRP A 310 8.17 -22.22 -2.50
N VAL A 311 6.92 -22.60 -2.23
CA VAL A 311 5.75 -21.70 -2.33
C VAL A 311 5.94 -20.51 -1.40
N ILE A 312 6.35 -20.76 -0.16
CA ILE A 312 6.58 -19.72 0.84
C ILE A 312 7.73 -18.82 0.44
N ALA A 313 8.85 -19.41 0.02
CA ALA A 313 10.04 -18.66 -0.36
C ALA A 313 9.78 -17.74 -1.57
N CYS A 314 9.16 -18.26 -2.63
CA CYS A 314 8.80 -17.48 -3.81
C CYS A 314 7.80 -16.37 -3.47
N TYR A 315 6.76 -16.68 -2.69
CA TYR A 315 5.76 -15.69 -2.29
C TYR A 315 6.36 -14.57 -1.42
N ALA A 316 7.23 -14.90 -0.47
CA ALA A 316 7.96 -13.92 0.33
C ALA A 316 8.85 -13.02 -0.54
N GLY A 317 9.52 -13.59 -1.55
CA GLY A 317 10.29 -12.82 -2.53
C GLY A 317 9.41 -11.93 -3.42
N LEU A 318 8.24 -12.40 -3.86
CA LEU A 318 7.29 -11.59 -4.63
C LEU A 318 6.72 -10.43 -3.81
N THR A 319 6.37 -10.68 -2.55
CA THR A 319 5.91 -9.61 -1.64
C THR A 319 7.02 -8.60 -1.33
N PHE A 320 8.27 -9.05 -1.23
CA PHE A 320 9.45 -8.17 -1.11
C PHE A 320 9.55 -7.24 -2.32
N CYS A 321 9.51 -7.78 -3.54
CA CYS A 321 9.62 -6.99 -4.78
C CYS A 321 8.47 -6.00 -4.92
N TYR A 322 7.22 -6.45 -4.78
CA TYR A 322 6.03 -5.61 -4.87
C TYR A 322 6.04 -4.46 -3.86
N SER A 323 6.36 -4.78 -2.62
CA SER A 323 6.38 -3.81 -1.53
C SER A 323 7.55 -2.83 -1.66
N GLY A 324 8.68 -3.29 -2.19
CA GLY A 324 9.83 -2.46 -2.51
C GLY A 324 9.50 -1.42 -3.58
N LEU A 325 8.85 -1.84 -4.69
CA LEU A 325 8.36 -0.95 -5.75
C LEU A 325 7.39 0.11 -5.19
N ALA A 326 6.41 -0.32 -4.39
CA ALA A 326 5.44 0.58 -3.77
C ALA A 326 6.09 1.60 -2.81
N ALA A 327 7.18 1.22 -2.14
CA ALA A 327 7.88 2.10 -1.20
C ALA A 327 8.86 3.07 -1.90
N VAL A 328 9.40 2.72 -3.05
CA VAL A 328 10.23 3.64 -3.86
C VAL A 328 9.37 4.68 -4.57
N LEU A 329 8.13 4.36 -4.91
CA LEU A 329 7.22 5.19 -5.72
C LEU A 329 7.02 6.63 -5.19
N PRO A 330 6.82 6.90 -3.88
CA PRO A 330 6.67 8.27 -3.39
C PRO A 330 7.91 9.15 -3.65
N ALA A 331 9.11 8.56 -3.49
CA ALA A 331 10.36 9.26 -3.77
C ALA A 331 10.56 9.45 -5.29
N LEU A 332 10.26 8.44 -6.10
CA LEU A 332 10.28 8.56 -7.56
C LEU A 332 9.30 9.65 -8.04
N SER A 333 8.09 9.71 -7.47
CA SER A 333 7.09 10.74 -7.76
C SER A 333 7.62 12.14 -7.49
N THR A 334 8.23 12.36 -6.32
CA THR A 334 8.78 13.68 -5.96
C THR A 334 10.02 14.06 -6.77
N ASP A 335 10.81 13.08 -7.20
CA ASP A 335 11.99 13.32 -8.04
C ASP A 335 11.59 13.67 -9.51
N LEU A 336 10.46 13.11 -10.00
CA LEU A 336 9.97 13.35 -11.36
C LEU A 336 9.05 14.57 -11.49
N PHE A 337 8.23 14.85 -10.47
CA PHE A 337 7.13 15.81 -10.58
C PHE A 337 7.20 16.96 -9.57
N GLY A 338 8.08 16.88 -8.59
CA GLY A 338 8.28 17.92 -7.56
C GLY A 338 7.54 17.66 -6.24
N LEU A 339 7.90 18.48 -5.24
CA LEU A 339 7.39 18.39 -3.86
C LEU A 339 6.08 19.13 -3.60
N PRO A 340 5.78 20.28 -4.23
CA PRO A 340 4.61 21.11 -3.88
C PRO A 340 3.27 20.36 -3.94
N HIS A 341 3.13 19.49 -4.94
CA HIS A 341 1.93 18.66 -5.16
C HIS A 341 2.16 17.17 -4.88
N ALA A 342 3.08 16.84 -3.98
CA ALA A 342 3.53 15.47 -3.76
C ALA A 342 2.40 14.51 -3.35
N GLY A 343 1.45 14.98 -2.52
CA GLY A 343 0.33 14.17 -2.06
C GLY A 343 -0.59 13.78 -3.20
N VAL A 344 -1.04 14.75 -3.98
CA VAL A 344 -1.94 14.51 -5.12
C VAL A 344 -1.26 13.75 -6.25
N ASN A 345 -0.01 14.14 -6.59
CA ASN A 345 0.75 13.49 -7.66
C ASN A 345 0.98 12.00 -7.36
N TYR A 346 1.34 11.67 -6.10
CA TYR A 346 1.41 10.28 -5.66
C TYR A 346 0.04 9.59 -5.74
N GLY A 347 -1.04 10.25 -5.34
CA GLY A 347 -2.39 9.72 -5.41
C GLY A 347 -2.79 9.29 -6.83
N PHE A 348 -2.50 10.12 -7.81
CA PHE A 348 -2.75 9.77 -9.22
C PHE A 348 -1.91 8.58 -9.69
N LEU A 349 -0.66 8.45 -9.26
CA LEU A 349 0.16 7.26 -9.56
C LEU A 349 -0.42 5.99 -8.92
N ALA A 350 -0.93 6.10 -7.69
CA ALA A 350 -1.54 4.99 -6.95
C ALA A 350 -2.83 4.47 -7.61
N LEU A 351 -3.51 5.25 -8.47
CA LEU A 351 -4.63 4.76 -9.29
C LEU A 351 -4.23 3.58 -10.19
N GLY A 352 -2.97 3.49 -10.60
CA GLY A 352 -2.46 2.29 -11.29
C GLY A 352 -2.70 1.02 -10.50
N GLN A 353 -2.53 1.06 -9.18
CA GLN A 353 -2.83 -0.07 -8.29
C GLN A 353 -4.33 -0.39 -8.23
N SER A 354 -5.21 0.63 -8.21
CA SER A 354 -6.68 0.43 -8.27
C SER A 354 -7.09 -0.27 -9.55
N VAL A 355 -6.57 0.19 -10.69
CA VAL A 355 -6.86 -0.44 -11.99
C VAL A 355 -6.39 -1.89 -11.98
N GLY A 356 -5.15 -2.14 -11.54
CA GLY A 356 -4.58 -3.49 -11.51
C GLY A 356 -5.34 -4.44 -10.57
N SER A 357 -5.76 -3.96 -9.40
CA SER A 357 -6.46 -4.79 -8.40
C SER A 357 -7.85 -5.27 -8.86
N LEU A 358 -8.48 -4.58 -9.79
CA LEU A 358 -9.79 -4.95 -10.37
C LEU A 358 -9.62 -5.67 -11.71
N ALA A 359 -8.76 -5.14 -12.59
CA ALA A 359 -8.61 -5.66 -13.94
C ALA A 359 -7.99 -7.06 -13.98
N PHE A 360 -6.95 -7.32 -13.18
CA PHE A 360 -6.26 -8.61 -13.25
C PHE A 360 -7.03 -9.79 -12.66
N PRO A 361 -7.77 -9.70 -11.54
CA PRO A 361 -8.67 -10.77 -11.12
C PRO A 361 -9.75 -11.06 -12.17
N PHE A 362 -10.30 -10.02 -12.79
CA PHE A 362 -11.26 -10.19 -13.90
C PHE A 362 -10.64 -10.92 -15.10
N ALA A 363 -9.44 -10.51 -15.54
CA ALA A 363 -8.72 -11.16 -16.62
C ALA A 363 -8.34 -12.61 -16.28
N ALA A 364 -7.94 -12.89 -15.03
CA ALA A 364 -7.63 -14.24 -14.58
C ALA A 364 -8.85 -15.16 -14.65
N ASN A 365 -10.04 -14.65 -14.32
CA ASN A 365 -11.29 -15.40 -14.42
C ASN A 365 -11.64 -15.77 -15.89
N LEU A 366 -11.33 -14.87 -16.85
CA LEU A 366 -11.58 -15.12 -18.27
C LEU A 366 -10.65 -16.18 -18.89
N TRP A 367 -9.40 -16.28 -18.38
CA TRP A 367 -8.39 -17.20 -18.92
C TRP A 367 -8.27 -18.55 -18.18
N GLY A 368 -9.20 -18.85 -17.28
CA GLY A 368 -9.10 -20.00 -16.39
C GLY A 368 -8.20 -19.72 -15.19
N LEU A 369 -8.79 -19.83 -14.01
CA LEU A 369 -8.28 -19.24 -12.75
C LEU A 369 -6.83 -19.56 -12.40
N GLU A 370 -6.36 -20.79 -12.59
CA GLU A 370 -5.00 -21.16 -12.16
C GLU A 370 -3.91 -20.71 -13.13
N ALA A 371 -4.00 -21.15 -14.39
CA ALA A 371 -3.00 -20.80 -15.40
C ALA A 371 -2.98 -19.28 -15.66
N GLY A 372 -4.16 -18.64 -15.70
CA GLY A 372 -4.31 -17.21 -15.93
C GLY A 372 -3.57 -16.37 -14.90
N ARG A 373 -3.65 -16.71 -13.59
CA ARG A 373 -2.95 -15.98 -12.51
C ARG A 373 -1.44 -15.95 -12.71
N HIS A 374 -0.84 -17.09 -13.04
CA HIS A 374 0.62 -17.18 -13.22
C HIS A 374 1.09 -16.41 -14.45
N TRP A 375 0.41 -16.56 -15.58
CA TRP A 375 0.78 -15.84 -16.82
C TRP A 375 0.59 -14.33 -16.68
N LEU A 376 -0.44 -13.87 -15.96
CA LEU A 376 -0.63 -12.47 -15.68
C LEU A 376 0.46 -11.90 -14.74
N ALA A 377 0.93 -12.70 -13.78
CA ALA A 377 2.04 -12.27 -12.91
C ALA A 377 3.35 -12.14 -13.69
N VAL A 378 3.68 -13.12 -14.53
CA VAL A 378 4.88 -13.10 -15.39
C VAL A 378 4.80 -11.94 -16.39
N GLY A 379 3.68 -11.84 -17.13
CA GLY A 379 3.45 -10.78 -18.12
C GLY A 379 3.45 -9.39 -17.49
N GLY A 380 2.84 -9.25 -16.31
CA GLY A 380 2.83 -8.00 -15.54
C GLY A 380 4.24 -7.55 -15.17
N ALA A 381 5.07 -8.46 -14.63
CA ALA A 381 6.45 -8.15 -14.31
C ALA A 381 7.27 -7.74 -15.54
N ALA A 382 7.05 -8.42 -16.68
CA ALA A 382 7.72 -8.08 -17.95
C ALA A 382 7.32 -6.70 -18.49
N VAL A 383 6.01 -6.38 -18.47
CA VAL A 383 5.50 -5.05 -18.90
C VAL A 383 5.98 -3.95 -17.96
N GLY A 384 5.96 -4.19 -16.63
CA GLY A 384 6.46 -3.25 -15.65
C GLY A 384 7.96 -2.97 -15.83
N PHE A 385 8.75 -4.01 -16.08
CA PHE A 385 10.18 -3.88 -16.43
C PHE A 385 10.37 -3.02 -17.68
N ALA A 386 9.64 -3.29 -18.75
CA ALA A 386 9.72 -2.53 -20.00
C ALA A 386 9.33 -1.05 -19.79
N ALA A 387 8.28 -0.77 -19.00
CA ALA A 387 7.87 0.59 -18.67
C ALA A 387 8.97 1.35 -17.92
N MET A 388 9.61 0.72 -16.93
CA MET A 388 10.74 1.33 -16.21
C MET A 388 12.00 1.45 -17.07
N TRP A 389 12.21 0.54 -18.02
CA TRP A 389 13.33 0.63 -18.97
C TRP A 389 13.20 1.85 -19.90
N ILE A 390 11.98 2.16 -20.34
CA ILE A 390 11.69 3.31 -21.22
C ILE A 390 11.70 4.62 -20.42
N LEU A 391 11.45 4.59 -19.11
CA LEU A 391 11.39 5.78 -18.27
C LEU A 391 12.75 6.53 -18.30
N LYS A 392 12.72 7.79 -18.71
CA LYS A 392 13.92 8.64 -18.69
C LYS A 392 14.18 9.14 -17.26
N PRO A 393 15.46 9.21 -16.83
CA PRO A 393 15.81 9.80 -15.53
C PRO A 393 15.30 11.24 -15.38
N ALA A 394 15.00 11.64 -14.14
CA ALA A 394 14.71 13.04 -13.82
C ALA A 394 15.85 13.95 -14.29
N GLY A 395 15.53 15.05 -14.96
CA GLY A 395 16.53 16.00 -15.51
C GLY A 395 16.90 15.80 -16.98
N GLN A 396 16.50 14.69 -17.63
CA GLN A 396 16.71 14.50 -19.09
C GLN A 396 15.49 14.86 -19.95
N THR A 397 14.45 15.40 -19.37
CA THR A 397 13.29 15.89 -20.12
C THR A 397 13.67 17.23 -20.74
N PRO A 398 13.62 17.40 -22.09
CA PRO A 398 13.88 18.69 -22.70
C PRO A 398 12.85 19.69 -22.17
N ARG A 399 13.31 20.79 -21.58
CA ARG A 399 12.44 21.95 -21.31
C ARG A 399 11.72 22.27 -22.61
N ARG A 400 10.40 22.16 -22.66
CA ARG A 400 9.65 22.85 -23.69
C ARG A 400 10.00 24.32 -23.52
N GLN A 401 10.81 24.82 -24.42
CA GLN A 401 10.92 26.28 -24.64
C GLN A 401 9.49 26.75 -24.93
N ASP A 402 8.92 27.49 -23.99
CA ASP A 402 7.76 28.32 -24.33
C ASP A 402 8.23 29.25 -25.44
N THR A 403 7.98 28.86 -26.69
CA THR A 403 8.01 29.75 -27.80
C THR A 403 6.84 30.69 -27.56
N GLY A 404 7.15 31.83 -26.92
CA GLY A 404 6.27 32.98 -26.92
C GLY A 404 6.01 33.38 -28.36
N ALA A 405 4.76 33.41 -28.70
CA ALA A 405 4.15 34.21 -29.75
C ALA A 405 2.79 34.64 -29.23
#